data_cf5e400e6d4e9fb21f4b7e4f2f03e9ba
#
_entry.id   cf5e400e6d4e9fb21f4b7e4f2f03e9ba
#
_cell.length_a   1.000
_cell.length_b   1.000
_cell.length_c   1.000
_cell.angle_alpha   90.00
_cell.angle_beta   90.00
_cell.angle_gamma   90.00
#
_symmetry.space_group_name_H-M   'P 1'
#
loop_
_entity.id
_entity.type
_entity.pdbx_description
1 polymer ?
#
loop_
_entity_poly.entity_id
_entity_poly.type
_entity_poly.pdbx_seq_one_letter_code
_entity_poly.pdbx_strand_id
1 'polypeptide(L)'
;LLTIEYHIGEDVKYDVISNPKLVSFITPSFNDYTFIGYVDEAGADVSLDSVRALELTENKTIVLKAKFDKELEYVNVTLKNGEENNVERLVKGELLNNVVDPSKDGYLFEGWFESSEDTKAFDFSQTTIVSDITLVARFKEINKLNTTHFDNCLKKDGPLTENVLSSLGSPKVLVIPVNLDNTKKTDEVRNSIVKAFKGTEKETGWESVMTYYQKSSYNKLNLDFEVTEWFTPSKTASEYNRQYQDESANMPSDDILDEALTHFDSAYDFSDYDLDNDGYIDSVWLIYNSPVDYQSNDSFYWAFTTQTESTTTFDSKKASYYAFAGTDFITPNQEDASYDVSDLTYDAHTYIHETGHLLGLDDYYDYDSEQGALGGLYGADMMDYNIGDHGPINKMLLGWVDPCVVSETTTIRIDDFSTTGNVLLVTNKTLSSIYDEYFLIEFYNGSGLNNHDLQIINNINKDEATDAIGVRVTHVNATKKTQEEIDNDKSQSYFTGFKYNNSETDEL
;
A
#
# COMPACT_ATOMS: atom_id res chain seq x y z
N LEU A 1 0.51 53.00 11.10
CA LEU A 1 1.22 52.04 10.28
C LEU A 1 1.93 52.74 9.13
N LEU A 2 3.11 52.26 8.74
CA LEU A 2 3.82 52.66 7.55
C LEU A 2 3.55 51.59 6.48
N THR A 3 2.99 51.96 5.35
CA THR A 3 2.91 51.13 4.16
C THR A 3 4.00 51.54 3.20
N ILE A 4 4.82 50.61 2.75
CA ILE A 4 5.80 50.81 1.72
C ILE A 4 5.31 50.10 0.45
N GLU A 5 5.12 50.85 -0.60
CA GLU A 5 4.73 50.35 -1.90
C GLU A 5 5.98 50.36 -2.82
N TYR A 6 6.45 49.16 -3.16
CA TYR A 6 7.64 49.01 -4.03
C TYR A 6 7.20 48.79 -5.48
N HIS A 7 7.58 49.68 -6.37
CA HIS A 7 7.49 49.51 -7.80
C HIS A 7 8.83 48.96 -8.33
N ILE A 8 8.82 47.68 -8.71
CA ILE A 8 10.02 46.98 -9.21
C ILE A 8 9.74 46.60 -10.68
N GLY A 9 10.07 47.52 -11.59
CA GLY A 9 9.61 47.42 -12.96
C GLY A 9 8.09 47.55 -13.05
N GLU A 10 7.43 46.54 -13.63
CA GLU A 10 5.97 46.45 -13.71
C GLU A 10 5.30 45.84 -12.48
N ASP A 11 6.09 45.18 -11.59
CA ASP A 11 5.58 44.57 -10.37
C ASP A 11 5.41 45.60 -9.24
N VAL A 12 4.35 45.42 -8.43
CA VAL A 12 4.12 46.20 -7.23
C VAL A 12 4.05 45.25 -6.02
N LYS A 13 4.88 45.53 -5.00
CA LYS A 13 4.91 44.79 -3.73
C LYS A 13 4.65 45.73 -2.57
N TYR A 14 4.14 45.19 -1.46
CA TYR A 14 3.79 45.99 -0.29
C TYR A 14 4.39 45.40 0.98
N ASP A 15 4.91 46.28 1.85
CA ASP A 15 5.21 46.00 3.23
C ASP A 15 4.38 46.89 4.15
N VAL A 16 3.82 46.34 5.21
CA VAL A 16 3.07 47.09 6.25
C VAL A 16 3.76 46.93 7.59
N ILE A 17 4.30 47.99 8.11
CA ILE A 17 5.20 47.99 9.26
C ILE A 17 4.69 48.93 10.35
N SER A 18 4.66 48.50 11.59
CA SER A 18 4.24 49.33 12.74
C SER A 18 5.32 50.26 13.26
N ASN A 19 6.60 49.91 13.08
CA ASN A 19 7.73 50.67 13.55
C ASN A 19 8.73 50.92 12.39
N PRO A 20 8.85 52.17 11.91
CA PRO A 20 9.75 52.50 10.82
C PRO A 20 11.22 52.08 11.03
N LYS A 21 11.69 52.00 12.28
CA LYS A 21 13.05 51.54 12.60
C LYS A 21 13.34 50.10 12.21
N LEU A 22 12.28 49.30 11.98
CA LEU A 22 12.39 47.90 11.60
C LEU A 22 12.33 47.69 10.05
N VAL A 23 12.22 48.78 9.29
CA VAL A 23 12.18 48.67 7.82
C VAL A 23 13.48 48.07 7.31
N SER A 24 13.37 47.15 6.39
CA SER A 24 14.42 46.73 5.46
C SER A 24 13.89 46.79 4.04
N PHE A 25 14.66 47.35 3.13
CA PHE A 25 14.22 47.43 1.74
C PHE A 25 14.35 46.07 1.04
N ILE A 26 13.39 45.76 0.19
CA ILE A 26 13.52 44.67 -0.77
C ILE A 26 14.69 45.02 -1.69
N THR A 27 15.61 44.09 -1.93
CA THR A 27 16.68 44.27 -2.93
C THR A 27 16.33 43.41 -4.14
N PRO A 28 15.74 43.97 -5.19
CA PRO A 28 15.43 43.24 -6.40
C PRO A 28 16.70 42.82 -7.14
N SER A 29 16.67 41.61 -7.70
CA SER A 29 17.78 41.08 -8.49
C SER A 29 17.22 40.53 -9.79
N PHE A 30 17.78 40.99 -10.89
CA PHE A 30 17.49 40.50 -12.25
C PHE A 30 18.82 40.25 -12.97
N ASN A 31 18.84 39.24 -13.81
CA ASN A 31 20.00 38.91 -14.60
C ASN A 31 20.33 40.14 -15.54
N ASP A 32 21.61 40.39 -15.71
CA ASP A 32 22.10 41.52 -16.53
C ASP A 32 21.71 42.93 -16.10
N TYR A 33 21.07 43.10 -14.91
CA TYR A 33 20.71 44.41 -14.38
C TYR A 33 21.27 44.60 -12.98
N THR A 34 21.84 45.78 -12.74
CA THR A 34 22.37 46.13 -11.40
C THR A 34 21.41 47.06 -10.70
N PHE A 35 20.88 46.61 -9.57
CA PHE A 35 20.05 47.45 -8.69
C PHE A 35 20.91 48.57 -8.09
N ILE A 36 20.49 49.83 -8.28
CA ILE A 36 21.21 51.01 -7.79
C ILE A 36 20.61 51.52 -6.48
N GLY A 37 19.30 51.45 -6.33
CA GLY A 37 18.58 51.95 -5.16
C GLY A 37 17.14 52.26 -5.45
N TYR A 38 16.49 52.97 -4.53
CA TYR A 38 15.11 53.38 -4.70
C TYR A 38 15.01 54.91 -4.88
N VAL A 39 14.05 55.36 -5.69
CA VAL A 39 13.67 56.76 -5.83
C VAL A 39 12.20 56.96 -5.44
N ASP A 40 11.82 58.15 -5.03
CA ASP A 40 10.44 58.54 -4.79
C ASP A 40 9.70 58.81 -6.12
N GLU A 41 8.43 59.22 -6.02
CA GLU A 41 7.62 59.60 -7.19
C GLU A 41 8.18 60.80 -7.96
N ALA A 42 8.95 61.68 -7.31
CA ALA A 42 9.60 62.82 -7.93
C ALA A 42 10.98 62.46 -8.54
N GLY A 43 11.47 61.23 -8.38
CA GLY A 43 12.75 60.76 -8.88
C GLY A 43 13.94 61.04 -7.93
N ALA A 44 13.70 61.50 -6.71
CA ALA A 44 14.76 61.72 -5.72
C ALA A 44 15.14 60.38 -5.03
N ASP A 45 16.46 60.20 -4.80
CA ASP A 45 16.97 59.00 -4.13
C ASP A 45 16.43 58.89 -2.70
N VAL A 46 15.93 57.72 -2.33
CA VAL A 46 15.39 57.40 -1.00
C VAL A 46 16.32 56.43 -0.27
N SER A 47 16.90 56.92 0.84
CA SER A 47 17.74 56.07 1.67
C SER A 47 16.95 55.33 2.73
N LEU A 48 17.42 54.15 3.14
CA LEU A 48 16.84 53.35 4.23
C LEU A 48 16.79 54.10 5.53
N ASP A 49 17.86 54.90 5.80
CA ASP A 49 17.96 55.70 7.01
C ASP A 49 16.91 56.82 7.06
N SER A 50 16.59 57.43 5.90
CA SER A 50 15.54 58.45 5.84
C SER A 50 14.16 57.87 6.17
N VAL A 51 13.87 56.62 5.77
CA VAL A 51 12.60 55.93 6.06
C VAL A 51 12.55 55.50 7.53
N ARG A 52 13.66 55.01 8.05
CA ARG A 52 13.78 54.64 9.48
C ARG A 52 13.68 55.78 10.45
N ALA A 53 14.00 56.99 10.00
CA ALA A 53 13.89 58.21 10.79
C ALA A 53 12.48 58.82 10.84
N LEU A 54 11.52 58.24 10.11
CA LEU A 54 10.14 58.73 10.14
C LEU A 54 9.47 58.58 11.48
N GLU A 55 8.82 59.65 11.95
CA GLU A 55 7.94 59.64 13.12
C GLU A 55 6.50 59.54 12.59
N LEU A 56 5.79 58.47 12.98
CA LEU A 56 4.44 58.23 12.55
C LEU A 56 3.44 58.75 13.59
N THR A 57 2.68 59.76 13.24
CA THR A 57 1.55 60.25 14.03
C THR A 57 0.24 59.73 13.47
N GLU A 58 0.22 59.23 12.24
CA GLU A 58 -0.90 58.66 11.49
C GLU A 58 -0.39 57.57 10.56
N ASN A 59 -1.32 56.88 9.87
CA ASN A 59 -0.96 55.94 8.84
C ASN A 59 -0.33 56.68 7.64
N LYS A 60 0.81 56.20 7.19
CA LYS A 60 1.54 56.80 6.05
C LYS A 60 1.90 55.77 5.00
N THR A 61 1.74 56.13 3.74
CA THR A 61 2.22 55.33 2.60
C THR A 61 3.39 56.08 1.94
N ILE A 62 4.45 55.34 1.62
CA ILE A 62 5.55 55.79 0.76
C ILE A 62 5.67 54.90 -0.45
N VAL A 63 5.88 55.53 -1.61
CA VAL A 63 6.08 54.80 -2.86
C VAL A 63 7.57 54.82 -3.19
N LEU A 64 8.14 53.66 -3.42
CA LEU A 64 9.53 53.44 -3.76
C LEU A 64 9.63 52.81 -5.16
N LYS A 65 10.28 53.48 -6.10
CA LYS A 65 10.52 52.95 -7.46
C LYS A 65 11.96 52.44 -7.53
N ALA A 66 12.11 51.16 -7.88
CA ALA A 66 13.44 50.54 -8.02
C ALA A 66 14.16 51.16 -9.25
N LYS A 67 15.42 51.53 -9.06
CA LYS A 67 16.30 52.09 -10.08
C LYS A 67 17.42 51.10 -10.40
N PHE A 68 17.61 50.83 -11.66
CA PHE A 68 18.66 49.96 -12.18
C PHE A 68 19.65 50.77 -13.03
N ASP A 69 20.81 50.16 -13.34
CA ASP A 69 21.89 50.74 -14.15
C ASP A 69 21.45 51.02 -15.59
N LYS A 70 20.43 50.34 -16.06
CA LYS A 70 19.78 50.54 -17.35
C LYS A 70 18.28 50.27 -17.24
N GLU A 71 17.49 50.67 -18.22
CA GLU A 71 16.06 50.43 -18.30
C GLU A 71 15.79 48.91 -18.42
N LEU A 72 14.79 48.42 -17.68
CA LEU A 72 14.38 47.01 -17.76
C LEU A 72 13.72 46.75 -19.13
N GLU A 73 14.24 45.76 -19.85
CA GLU A 73 13.60 45.21 -21.05
C GLU A 73 12.71 44.06 -20.68
N TYR A 74 11.58 43.92 -21.35
CA TYR A 74 10.61 42.86 -21.11
C TYR A 74 10.42 41.99 -22.33
N VAL A 75 10.13 40.74 -22.10
CA VAL A 75 9.79 39.74 -23.11
C VAL A 75 8.50 39.03 -22.72
N ASN A 76 7.81 38.51 -23.72
CA ASN A 76 6.56 37.76 -23.52
C ASN A 76 6.77 36.28 -23.81
N VAL A 77 6.25 35.41 -22.93
CA VAL A 77 6.12 33.99 -23.17
C VAL A 77 4.65 33.69 -23.41
N THR A 78 4.31 33.26 -24.60
CA THR A 78 2.94 32.86 -24.95
C THR A 78 2.82 31.35 -24.81
N LEU A 79 2.01 30.90 -23.84
CA LEU A 79 1.70 29.49 -23.61
C LEU A 79 0.38 29.15 -24.31
N LYS A 80 0.45 28.30 -25.35
CA LYS A 80 -0.72 27.91 -26.17
C LYS A 80 -1.18 26.50 -25.82
N ASN A 81 -2.45 26.39 -25.42
CA ASN A 81 -3.12 25.14 -25.22
C ASN A 81 -4.41 25.08 -26.07
N GLY A 82 -4.30 24.56 -27.30
CA GLY A 82 -5.37 24.60 -28.27
C GLY A 82 -5.73 26.03 -28.65
N GLU A 83 -6.97 26.44 -28.41
CA GLU A 83 -7.47 27.82 -28.64
C GLU A 83 -7.12 28.78 -27.50
N GLU A 84 -6.72 28.25 -26.33
CA GLU A 84 -6.38 29.06 -25.17
C GLU A 84 -4.93 29.56 -25.27
N ASN A 85 -4.74 30.86 -24.98
CA ASN A 85 -3.42 31.45 -24.91
C ASN A 85 -3.28 32.19 -23.59
N ASN A 86 -2.23 31.85 -22.85
CA ASN A 86 -1.80 32.64 -21.70
C ASN A 86 -0.49 33.35 -22.03
N VAL A 87 -0.39 34.64 -21.71
CA VAL A 87 0.80 35.41 -21.97
C VAL A 87 1.39 35.87 -20.65
N GLU A 88 2.57 35.38 -20.36
CA GLU A 88 3.38 35.78 -19.21
C GLU A 88 4.44 36.78 -19.67
N ARG A 89 4.57 37.89 -18.93
CA ARG A 89 5.52 38.95 -19.21
C ARG A 89 6.57 38.99 -18.09
N LEU A 90 7.83 38.96 -18.46
CA LEU A 90 8.93 38.94 -17.49
C LEU A 90 10.09 39.80 -17.97
N VAL A 91 11.00 40.14 -17.06
CA VAL A 91 12.23 40.84 -17.41
C VAL A 91 13.09 39.93 -18.28
N LYS A 92 13.62 40.48 -19.36
CA LYS A 92 14.49 39.76 -20.29
C LYS A 92 15.71 39.18 -19.58
N GLY A 93 15.99 37.89 -19.82
CA GLY A 93 17.08 37.17 -19.20
C GLY A 93 16.68 36.39 -17.95
N GLU A 94 15.42 36.49 -17.49
CA GLU A 94 14.91 35.74 -16.34
C GLU A 94 14.34 34.37 -16.73
N LEU A 95 14.18 33.50 -15.75
CA LEU A 95 13.46 32.23 -15.87
C LEU A 95 11.97 32.48 -15.67
N LEU A 96 11.12 31.81 -16.42
CA LEU A 96 9.68 31.78 -16.15
C LEU A 96 9.39 30.71 -15.10
N ASN A 97 8.90 31.15 -13.94
CA ASN A 97 8.57 30.27 -12.82
C ASN A 97 7.05 30.05 -12.70
N ASN A 98 6.66 29.00 -11.97
CA ASN A 98 5.26 28.71 -11.64
C ASN A 98 4.34 28.46 -12.86
N VAL A 99 4.89 27.91 -13.94
CA VAL A 99 4.09 27.47 -15.08
C VAL A 99 3.21 26.31 -14.66
N VAL A 100 1.91 26.45 -14.88
CA VAL A 100 0.95 25.39 -14.58
C VAL A 100 0.79 24.50 -15.80
N ASP A 101 0.98 23.20 -15.62
CA ASP A 101 0.76 22.24 -16.69
C ASP A 101 -0.73 22.10 -17.00
N PRO A 102 -1.13 22.19 -18.27
CA PRO A 102 -2.51 22.03 -18.66
C PRO A 102 -2.92 20.56 -18.62
N SER A 103 -4.17 20.31 -18.29
CA SER A 103 -4.76 18.97 -18.36
C SER A 103 -5.73 18.86 -19.54
N LYS A 104 -5.78 17.66 -20.14
CA LYS A 104 -6.73 17.33 -21.19
C LYS A 104 -7.22 15.90 -20.97
N ASP A 105 -8.54 15.74 -20.87
CA ASP A 105 -9.13 14.44 -20.63
C ASP A 105 -8.77 13.43 -21.74
N GLY A 106 -8.32 12.23 -21.31
CA GLY A 106 -7.85 11.17 -22.22
C GLY A 106 -6.45 11.40 -22.83
N TYR A 107 -5.70 12.40 -22.34
CA TYR A 107 -4.36 12.69 -22.86
C TYR A 107 -3.34 12.89 -21.75
N LEU A 108 -2.10 12.45 -21.99
CA LEU A 108 -0.93 12.74 -21.17
C LEU A 108 -0.28 14.05 -21.69
N PHE A 109 -0.07 15.01 -20.79
CA PHE A 109 0.71 16.19 -21.11
C PHE A 109 2.20 15.81 -21.24
N GLU A 110 2.81 16.05 -22.40
CA GLU A 110 4.21 15.73 -22.67
C GLU A 110 5.16 16.92 -22.39
N GLY A 111 4.61 18.12 -22.24
CA GLY A 111 5.39 19.34 -22.00
C GLY A 111 5.01 20.48 -22.93
N TRP A 112 5.74 21.57 -22.77
CA TRP A 112 5.68 22.76 -23.62
C TRP A 112 6.80 22.69 -24.65
N PHE A 113 6.50 23.02 -25.93
CA PHE A 113 7.44 22.91 -27.04
C PHE A 113 7.42 24.17 -27.89
N GLU A 114 8.58 24.57 -28.42
CA GLU A 114 8.69 25.71 -29.34
C GLU A 114 8.14 25.39 -30.74
N SER A 115 8.33 24.11 -31.14
CA SER A 115 7.82 23.63 -32.44
C SER A 115 7.30 22.18 -32.33
N SER A 116 6.55 21.74 -33.34
CA SER A 116 6.08 20.35 -33.47
C SER A 116 7.20 19.35 -33.70
N GLU A 117 8.35 19.80 -34.20
CA GLU A 117 9.48 18.93 -34.53
C GLU A 117 10.42 18.68 -33.33
N ASP A 118 10.25 19.43 -32.24
CA ASP A 118 11.11 19.32 -31.09
C ASP A 118 10.91 17.96 -30.39
N THR A 119 12.00 17.32 -30.04
CA THR A 119 11.99 16.02 -29.33
C THR A 119 12.09 16.16 -27.82
N LYS A 120 12.45 17.35 -27.32
CA LYS A 120 12.59 17.67 -25.90
C LYS A 120 11.69 18.83 -25.53
N ALA A 121 10.97 18.70 -24.44
CA ALA A 121 10.17 19.77 -23.87
C ALA A 121 11.05 20.95 -23.41
N PHE A 122 10.49 22.15 -23.44
CA PHE A 122 11.12 23.37 -22.96
C PHE A 122 11.36 23.27 -21.44
N ASP A 123 12.58 23.53 -21.03
CA ASP A 123 12.98 23.45 -19.62
C ASP A 123 12.98 24.85 -18.97
N PHE A 124 11.89 25.16 -18.29
CA PHE A 124 11.72 26.44 -17.59
C PHE A 124 12.70 26.64 -16.44
N SER A 125 13.26 25.58 -15.89
CA SER A 125 14.18 25.66 -14.76
C SER A 125 15.61 26.02 -15.15
N GLN A 126 15.95 25.89 -16.44
CA GLN A 126 17.30 26.09 -16.95
C GLN A 126 17.38 27.13 -18.08
N THR A 127 16.26 27.41 -18.71
CA THR A 127 16.27 28.27 -19.94
C THR A 127 15.80 29.66 -19.60
N THR A 128 16.72 30.64 -19.64
CA THR A 128 16.40 32.05 -19.50
C THR A 128 15.73 32.60 -20.78
N ILE A 129 14.74 33.45 -20.62
CA ILE A 129 13.96 34.02 -21.74
C ILE A 129 14.59 35.34 -22.20
N VAL A 130 15.17 35.33 -23.38
CA VAL A 130 15.89 36.51 -23.93
C VAL A 130 15.17 37.23 -25.08
N SER A 131 14.06 36.67 -25.56
CA SER A 131 13.20 37.24 -26.60
C SER A 131 11.80 36.68 -26.45
N ASP A 132 10.82 37.34 -27.08
CA ASP A 132 9.46 36.80 -27.15
C ASP A 132 9.48 35.37 -27.70
N ILE A 133 8.76 34.49 -27.04
CA ILE A 133 8.68 33.08 -27.39
C ILE A 133 7.24 32.58 -27.29
N THR A 134 6.89 31.64 -28.16
CA THR A 134 5.60 30.92 -28.08
C THR A 134 5.87 29.46 -27.86
N LEU A 135 5.28 28.91 -26.81
CA LEU A 135 5.34 27.51 -26.45
C LEU A 135 3.97 26.89 -26.62
N VAL A 136 3.92 25.71 -27.19
CA VAL A 136 2.68 24.96 -27.44
C VAL A 136 2.64 23.72 -26.57
N ALA A 137 1.53 23.53 -25.88
CA ALA A 137 1.28 22.32 -25.12
C ALA A 137 1.18 21.12 -26.06
N ARG A 138 1.95 20.06 -25.78
CA ARG A 138 1.86 18.79 -26.51
C ARG A 138 1.21 17.75 -25.62
N PHE A 139 0.32 16.97 -26.22
CA PHE A 139 -0.40 15.92 -25.56
C PHE A 139 -0.29 14.63 -26.37
N LYS A 140 -0.17 13.52 -25.65
CA LYS A 140 -0.23 12.18 -26.20
C LYS A 140 -1.52 11.50 -25.75
N GLU A 141 -2.26 10.93 -26.68
CA GLU A 141 -3.47 10.17 -26.34
C GLU A 141 -3.13 9.02 -25.43
N ILE A 142 -3.91 8.85 -24.36
CA ILE A 142 -3.80 7.75 -23.41
C ILE A 142 -4.78 6.67 -23.84
N ASN A 143 -4.27 5.47 -24.07
CA ASN A 143 -5.14 4.33 -24.35
C ASN A 143 -5.98 4.02 -23.11
N LYS A 144 -7.26 3.71 -23.35
CA LYS A 144 -8.16 3.31 -22.29
C LYS A 144 -7.71 1.96 -21.72
N LEU A 145 -7.75 1.84 -20.38
CA LEU A 145 -7.55 0.56 -19.72
C LEU A 145 -8.66 -0.41 -20.14
N ASN A 146 -8.30 -1.53 -20.78
CA ASN A 146 -9.20 -2.63 -21.08
C ASN A 146 -8.78 -3.78 -20.18
N THR A 147 -9.58 -4.03 -19.15
CA THR A 147 -9.29 -5.10 -18.18
C THR A 147 -9.75 -6.46 -18.71
N THR A 148 -9.04 -7.51 -18.30
CA THR A 148 -9.39 -8.90 -18.59
C THR A 148 -9.76 -9.59 -17.29
N HIS A 149 -10.96 -10.14 -17.22
CA HIS A 149 -11.42 -10.87 -16.05
C HIS A 149 -10.91 -12.32 -16.10
N PHE A 150 -10.34 -12.77 -14.98
CA PHE A 150 -9.94 -14.15 -14.77
C PHE A 150 -10.89 -14.78 -13.75
N ASP A 151 -11.90 -15.50 -14.21
CA ASP A 151 -12.89 -16.15 -13.36
C ASP A 151 -12.26 -17.15 -12.39
N ASN A 152 -12.42 -16.89 -11.09
CA ASN A 152 -12.25 -17.86 -10.01
C ASN A 152 -10.94 -18.66 -10.06
N CYS A 153 -9.82 -17.98 -10.26
CA CYS A 153 -8.53 -18.59 -10.55
C CYS A 153 -8.06 -19.54 -9.46
N LEU A 154 -8.24 -19.19 -8.17
CA LEU A 154 -7.89 -20.07 -7.05
C LEU A 154 -8.76 -21.34 -7.03
N LYS A 155 -10.08 -21.19 -7.13
CA LYS A 155 -11.01 -22.33 -7.07
C LYS A 155 -10.93 -23.25 -8.28
N LYS A 156 -10.51 -22.75 -9.45
CA LYS A 156 -10.52 -23.50 -10.71
C LYS A 156 -9.19 -24.14 -11.05
N ASP A 157 -8.08 -23.49 -10.69
CA ASP A 157 -6.76 -23.85 -11.20
C ASP A 157 -5.66 -23.88 -10.12
N GLY A 158 -5.93 -23.49 -8.86
CA GLY A 158 -4.96 -23.45 -7.79
C GLY A 158 -4.70 -24.81 -7.13
N PRO A 159 -3.59 -24.97 -6.37
CA PRO A 159 -3.34 -26.16 -5.59
C PRO A 159 -4.30 -26.31 -4.40
N LEU A 160 -4.87 -25.22 -3.89
CA LEU A 160 -5.85 -25.16 -2.80
C LEU A 160 -7.23 -24.82 -3.37
N THR A 161 -7.86 -25.76 -4.06
CA THR A 161 -9.03 -25.46 -4.91
C THR A 161 -10.37 -25.73 -4.27
N GLU A 162 -10.42 -26.43 -3.14
CA GLU A 162 -11.66 -26.87 -2.51
C GLU A 162 -11.70 -26.47 -1.04
N ASN A 163 -12.86 -26.01 -0.59
CA ASN A 163 -13.18 -25.80 0.83
C ASN A 163 -12.42 -24.64 1.53
N VAL A 164 -11.94 -23.66 0.79
CA VAL A 164 -11.32 -22.45 1.36
C VAL A 164 -12.37 -21.36 1.63
N LEU A 165 -12.02 -20.43 2.52
CA LEU A 165 -12.85 -19.26 2.81
C LEU A 165 -13.18 -18.47 1.54
N SER A 166 -14.44 -18.12 1.38
CA SER A 166 -14.86 -17.33 0.21
C SER A 166 -14.15 -15.98 0.15
N SER A 167 -13.52 -15.68 -1.00
CA SER A 167 -12.77 -14.42 -1.21
C SER A 167 -13.67 -13.23 -1.58
N LEU A 168 -14.98 -13.45 -1.76
CA LEU A 168 -15.95 -12.44 -2.16
C LEU A 168 -17.19 -12.49 -1.27
N GLY A 169 -17.87 -11.35 -1.18
CA GLY A 169 -19.13 -11.25 -0.41
C GLY A 169 -18.88 -11.03 1.07
N SER A 170 -19.70 -11.65 1.91
CA SER A 170 -19.67 -11.47 3.36
C SER A 170 -19.72 -12.83 4.08
N PRO A 171 -18.68 -13.67 3.95
CA PRO A 171 -18.65 -14.94 4.67
C PRO A 171 -18.55 -14.69 6.17
N LYS A 172 -19.25 -15.54 6.94
CA LYS A 172 -19.14 -15.57 8.40
C LYS A 172 -17.97 -16.45 8.80
N VAL A 173 -17.20 -16.00 9.78
CA VAL A 173 -16.06 -16.73 10.33
C VAL A 173 -16.21 -16.82 11.84
N LEU A 174 -16.18 -18.03 12.37
CA LEU A 174 -16.23 -18.26 13.81
C LEU A 174 -14.84 -18.13 14.42
N VAL A 175 -14.69 -17.28 15.44
CA VAL A 175 -13.45 -17.11 16.21
C VAL A 175 -13.68 -17.65 17.61
N ILE A 176 -12.97 -18.71 17.97
CA ILE A 176 -13.14 -19.42 19.23
C ILE A 176 -11.94 -19.17 20.14
N PRO A 177 -12.09 -18.37 21.21
CA PRO A 177 -11.09 -18.25 22.25
C PRO A 177 -10.91 -19.59 23.00
N VAL A 178 -9.72 -20.20 22.96
CA VAL A 178 -9.37 -21.48 23.55
C VAL A 178 -8.61 -21.28 24.85
N ASN A 179 -9.21 -21.70 25.95
CA ASN A 179 -8.63 -21.56 27.29
C ASN A 179 -7.71 -22.74 27.63
N LEU A 180 -6.42 -22.50 27.53
CA LEU A 180 -5.36 -23.45 27.97
C LEU A 180 -4.61 -22.97 29.23
N ASP A 181 -4.76 -21.65 29.56
CA ASP A 181 -4.22 -21.06 30.81
C ASP A 181 -5.31 -20.27 31.54
N ASN A 182 -5.82 -20.79 32.61
CA ASN A 182 -6.87 -20.15 33.41
C ASN A 182 -6.47 -18.78 33.98
N THR A 183 -5.19 -18.48 34.09
CA THR A 183 -4.72 -17.18 34.59
C THR A 183 -4.91 -16.07 33.53
N LYS A 184 -4.91 -16.43 32.27
CA LYS A 184 -5.14 -15.55 31.12
C LYS A 184 -6.60 -15.58 30.62
N LYS A 185 -7.48 -16.40 31.19
CA LYS A 185 -8.91 -16.45 30.85
C LYS A 185 -9.66 -15.27 31.46
N THR A 186 -9.62 -14.13 30.82
CA THR A 186 -10.27 -12.89 31.28
C THR A 186 -11.12 -12.24 30.18
N ASP A 187 -12.07 -11.40 30.60
CA ASP A 187 -12.86 -10.60 29.67
C ASP A 187 -11.97 -9.60 28.89
N GLU A 188 -10.89 -9.14 29.50
CA GLU A 188 -9.92 -8.23 28.87
C GLU A 188 -9.21 -8.91 27.70
N VAL A 189 -8.68 -10.12 27.92
CA VAL A 189 -8.03 -10.91 26.86
C VAL A 189 -9.03 -11.28 25.76
N ARG A 190 -10.26 -11.70 26.13
CA ARG A 190 -11.30 -11.94 25.11
C ARG A 190 -11.62 -10.69 24.31
N ASN A 191 -11.70 -9.54 24.97
CA ASN A 191 -11.95 -8.26 24.28
C ASN A 191 -10.80 -7.88 23.34
N SER A 192 -9.53 -8.16 23.68
CA SER A 192 -8.42 -7.95 22.76
C SER A 192 -8.54 -8.79 21.49
N ILE A 193 -8.99 -10.05 21.60
CA ILE A 193 -9.33 -10.88 20.43
C ILE A 193 -10.41 -10.18 19.57
N VAL A 194 -11.50 -9.73 20.19
CA VAL A 194 -12.57 -9.00 19.48
C VAL A 194 -12.00 -7.78 18.73
N LYS A 195 -11.07 -7.04 19.38
CA LYS A 195 -10.46 -5.85 18.74
C LYS A 195 -9.53 -6.20 17.60
N ALA A 196 -8.69 -7.22 17.74
CA ALA A 196 -7.80 -7.65 16.66
C ALA A 196 -8.59 -8.09 15.40
N PHE A 197 -9.75 -8.74 15.59
CA PHE A 197 -10.57 -9.19 14.46
C PHE A 197 -11.56 -8.17 13.92
N LYS A 198 -12.18 -7.33 14.79
CA LYS A 198 -13.31 -6.45 14.44
C LYS A 198 -13.13 -4.99 14.88
N GLY A 199 -12.00 -4.64 15.46
CA GLY A 199 -11.74 -3.28 15.94
C GLY A 199 -11.69 -2.28 14.78
N THR A 200 -11.92 -1.02 15.11
CA THR A 200 -11.67 0.09 14.20
C THR A 200 -10.18 0.48 14.25
N GLU A 201 -9.67 1.15 13.22
CA GLU A 201 -8.30 1.68 13.19
C GLU A 201 -7.93 2.49 14.46
N LYS A 202 -8.87 3.24 14.99
CA LYS A 202 -8.65 4.01 16.22
C LYS A 202 -8.46 3.13 17.45
N GLU A 203 -9.03 1.92 17.46
CA GLU A 203 -8.95 0.99 18.58
C GLU A 203 -7.72 0.10 18.48
N THR A 204 -7.30 -0.25 17.29
CA THR A 204 -6.15 -1.12 17.03
C THR A 204 -4.83 -0.34 16.90
N GLY A 205 -4.88 0.87 16.39
CA GLY A 205 -3.73 1.69 16.03
C GLY A 205 -3.39 1.61 14.54
N TRP A 206 -3.84 0.55 13.85
CA TRP A 206 -3.75 0.39 12.40
C TRP A 206 -5.03 -0.31 11.89
N GLU A 207 -4.98 -1.57 11.52
CA GLU A 207 -6.12 -2.33 11.04
C GLU A 207 -6.49 -3.46 11.99
N SER A 208 -7.75 -3.89 11.94
CA SER A 208 -8.15 -5.24 12.35
C SER A 208 -8.18 -6.16 11.14
N VAL A 209 -8.32 -7.48 11.34
CA VAL A 209 -8.48 -8.42 10.23
C VAL A 209 -9.64 -8.01 9.32
N MET A 210 -10.77 -7.64 9.89
CA MET A 210 -11.96 -7.20 9.14
C MET A 210 -11.69 -5.94 8.29
N THR A 211 -11.13 -4.89 8.90
CA THR A 211 -10.91 -3.62 8.18
C THR A 211 -9.81 -3.74 7.13
N TYR A 212 -8.79 -4.55 7.40
CA TYR A 212 -7.75 -4.85 6.43
C TYR A 212 -8.32 -5.48 5.16
N TYR A 213 -9.04 -6.60 5.30
CA TYR A 213 -9.59 -7.32 4.14
C TYR A 213 -10.66 -6.51 3.41
N GLN A 214 -11.44 -5.71 4.12
CA GLN A 214 -12.38 -4.78 3.48
C GLN A 214 -11.64 -3.78 2.57
N LYS A 215 -10.55 -3.18 3.03
CA LYS A 215 -9.76 -2.23 2.25
C LYS A 215 -8.97 -2.91 1.13
N SER A 216 -8.22 -3.97 1.45
CA SER A 216 -7.39 -4.70 0.48
C SER A 216 -8.19 -5.23 -0.70
N SER A 217 -9.43 -5.66 -0.46
CA SER A 217 -10.34 -6.17 -1.49
C SER A 217 -11.14 -5.08 -2.22
N TYR A 218 -10.93 -3.80 -1.95
CA TYR A 218 -11.77 -2.70 -2.48
C TYR A 218 -13.25 -2.89 -2.14
N ASN A 219 -13.57 -3.32 -0.92
CA ASN A 219 -14.90 -3.67 -0.41
C ASN A 219 -15.58 -4.88 -1.11
N LYS A 220 -14.85 -5.71 -1.82
CA LYS A 220 -15.40 -6.94 -2.42
C LYS A 220 -15.54 -8.08 -1.40
N LEU A 221 -14.71 -8.09 -0.38
CA LEU A 221 -14.75 -9.02 0.75
C LEU A 221 -15.04 -8.25 2.04
N ASN A 222 -16.06 -8.68 2.78
CA ASN A 222 -16.46 -8.10 4.06
C ASN A 222 -16.62 -9.24 5.07
N LEU A 223 -15.53 -9.66 5.70
CA LEU A 223 -15.53 -10.75 6.69
C LEU A 223 -16.40 -10.41 7.89
N ASP A 224 -17.34 -11.28 8.21
CA ASP A 224 -18.21 -11.16 9.39
C ASP A 224 -17.75 -12.14 10.49
N PHE A 225 -16.88 -11.64 11.36
CA PHE A 225 -16.35 -12.44 12.47
C PHE A 225 -17.32 -12.51 13.63
N GLU A 226 -17.56 -13.71 14.15
CA GLU A 226 -18.27 -13.94 15.39
C GLU A 226 -17.34 -14.54 16.43
N VAL A 227 -17.07 -13.81 17.52
CA VAL A 227 -16.17 -14.24 18.59
C VAL A 227 -16.97 -14.88 19.71
N THR A 228 -16.81 -16.19 19.93
CA THR A 228 -17.55 -16.94 20.94
C THR A 228 -17.14 -16.60 22.37
N GLU A 229 -17.83 -17.17 23.35
CA GLU A 229 -17.31 -17.27 24.71
C GLU A 229 -16.10 -18.21 24.74
N TRP A 230 -15.35 -18.19 25.89
CA TRP A 230 -14.20 -19.06 26.06
C TRP A 230 -14.59 -20.53 26.00
N PHE A 231 -13.96 -21.28 25.14
CA PHE A 231 -13.97 -22.73 25.15
C PHE A 231 -12.80 -23.26 26.00
N THR A 232 -13.03 -24.31 26.82
CA THR A 232 -11.97 -25.00 27.57
C THR A 232 -11.93 -26.45 27.13
N PRO A 233 -10.87 -26.87 26.40
CA PRO A 233 -10.79 -28.25 25.92
C PRO A 233 -10.52 -29.27 27.02
N SER A 234 -10.60 -30.54 26.67
CA SER A 234 -10.51 -31.64 27.62
C SER A 234 -9.13 -31.90 28.21
N LYS A 235 -8.06 -31.52 27.45
CA LYS A 235 -6.66 -31.70 27.84
C LYS A 235 -6.02 -30.37 28.22
N THR A 236 -4.96 -30.44 29.03
CA THR A 236 -4.12 -29.29 29.38
C THR A 236 -3.15 -28.93 28.23
N ALA A 237 -2.61 -27.69 28.23
CA ALA A 237 -1.58 -27.26 27.28
C ALA A 237 -0.40 -28.23 27.19
N SER A 238 0.08 -28.76 28.36
CA SER A 238 1.18 -29.73 28.40
C SER A 238 0.82 -31.10 27.84
N GLU A 239 -0.45 -31.50 27.91
CA GLU A 239 -0.92 -32.76 27.35
C GLU A 239 -1.04 -32.67 25.84
N TYR A 240 -1.52 -31.56 25.31
CA TYR A 240 -1.54 -31.29 23.86
C TYR A 240 -0.12 -31.20 23.28
N ASN A 241 0.81 -30.52 23.95
CA ASN A 241 2.19 -30.48 23.49
C ASN A 241 2.85 -31.85 23.47
N ARG A 242 2.50 -32.74 24.44
CA ARG A 242 2.97 -34.12 24.46
C ARG A 242 2.35 -34.97 23.35
N GLN A 243 1.11 -34.70 22.99
CA GLN A 243 0.44 -35.32 21.84
C GLN A 243 1.11 -34.93 20.53
N TYR A 244 1.49 -33.68 20.38
CA TYR A 244 2.20 -33.19 19.19
C TYR A 244 3.53 -33.90 18.96
N GLN A 245 4.21 -34.29 20.03
CA GLN A 245 5.47 -35.05 19.96
C GLN A 245 5.26 -36.55 19.62
N ASP A 246 4.03 -37.01 19.53
CA ASP A 246 3.70 -38.39 19.16
C ASP A 246 3.22 -38.43 17.71
N GLU A 247 4.15 -38.71 16.78
CA GLU A 247 3.89 -38.78 15.33
C GLU A 247 2.72 -39.74 14.96
N SER A 248 2.29 -40.60 15.85
CA SER A 248 1.16 -41.51 15.64
C SER A 248 -0.20 -40.95 16.09
N ALA A 249 -0.20 -39.82 16.78
CA ALA A 249 -1.40 -39.16 17.27
C ALA A 249 -1.95 -38.17 16.25
N ASN A 250 -3.24 -37.83 16.36
CA ASN A 250 -3.83 -36.74 15.58
C ASN A 250 -3.17 -35.40 15.96
N MET A 251 -3.22 -34.45 15.03
CA MET A 251 -2.81 -33.07 15.31
C MET A 251 -3.63 -32.54 16.51
N PRO A 252 -2.99 -31.99 17.57
CA PRO A 252 -3.71 -31.52 18.76
C PRO A 252 -4.77 -30.45 18.45
N SER A 253 -4.51 -29.58 17.49
CA SER A 253 -5.46 -28.55 17.08
C SER A 253 -6.71 -29.11 16.41
N ASP A 254 -6.65 -30.27 15.74
CA ASP A 254 -7.81 -30.98 15.22
C ASP A 254 -8.73 -31.46 16.33
N ASP A 255 -8.14 -32.09 17.39
CA ASP A 255 -8.92 -32.49 18.57
C ASP A 255 -9.59 -31.28 19.23
N ILE A 256 -8.88 -30.14 19.36
CA ILE A 256 -9.41 -28.90 19.93
C ILE A 256 -10.55 -28.38 19.07
N LEU A 257 -10.40 -28.38 17.73
CA LEU A 257 -11.42 -27.95 16.78
C LEU A 257 -12.70 -28.77 16.92
N ASP A 258 -12.60 -30.08 16.87
CA ASP A 258 -13.76 -30.98 17.00
C ASP A 258 -14.47 -30.83 18.35
N GLU A 259 -13.73 -30.72 19.44
CA GLU A 259 -14.30 -30.48 20.78
C GLU A 259 -15.01 -29.12 20.84
N ALA A 260 -14.41 -28.09 20.28
CA ALA A 260 -14.96 -26.72 20.27
C ALA A 260 -16.24 -26.64 19.43
N LEU A 261 -16.23 -27.16 18.21
CA LEU A 261 -17.40 -27.17 17.33
C LEU A 261 -18.53 -27.99 17.94
N THR A 262 -18.23 -29.18 18.56
CA THR A 262 -19.21 -29.95 19.30
C THR A 262 -19.81 -29.18 20.48
N HIS A 263 -18.98 -28.41 21.20
CA HIS A 263 -19.45 -27.59 22.32
C HIS A 263 -20.42 -26.49 21.88
N PHE A 264 -20.18 -25.88 20.74
CA PHE A 264 -20.95 -24.75 20.23
C PHE A 264 -22.10 -25.16 19.28
N ASP A 265 -22.23 -26.42 18.89
CA ASP A 265 -23.21 -26.94 17.92
C ASP A 265 -24.66 -26.56 18.27
N SER A 266 -25.03 -26.53 19.54
CA SER A 266 -26.36 -26.12 19.97
C SER A 266 -26.60 -24.61 20.01
N ALA A 267 -25.52 -23.81 19.92
CA ALA A 267 -25.58 -22.32 20.00
C ALA A 267 -25.45 -21.63 18.66
N TYR A 268 -24.84 -22.27 17.69
CA TYR A 268 -24.59 -21.75 16.34
C TYR A 268 -25.15 -22.72 15.31
N ASP A 269 -25.77 -22.16 14.26
CA ASP A 269 -26.17 -22.89 13.06
C ASP A 269 -25.02 -22.83 12.06
N PHE A 270 -24.26 -23.92 11.93
CA PHE A 270 -23.08 -23.96 11.06
C PHE A 270 -23.42 -23.90 9.55
N SER A 271 -24.69 -24.03 9.19
CA SER A 271 -25.11 -23.74 7.81
C SER A 271 -25.00 -22.27 7.44
N ASP A 272 -24.94 -21.36 8.42
CA ASP A 272 -24.69 -19.93 8.22
C ASP A 272 -23.22 -19.62 7.87
N TYR A 273 -22.31 -20.56 8.08
CA TYR A 273 -20.87 -20.44 7.87
C TYR A 273 -20.37 -21.19 6.62
N ASP A 274 -21.25 -21.45 5.67
CA ASP A 274 -21.00 -22.08 4.37
C ASP A 274 -21.64 -21.16 3.30
N LEU A 275 -20.93 -20.10 2.95
CA LEU A 275 -21.47 -19.04 2.06
C LEU A 275 -21.67 -19.56 0.61
N ASP A 276 -20.77 -20.41 0.12
CA ASP A 276 -20.80 -20.90 -1.25
C ASP A 276 -21.57 -22.21 -1.41
N ASN A 277 -22.08 -22.77 -0.32
CA ASN A 277 -22.87 -23.98 -0.22
C ASN A 277 -22.16 -25.24 -0.76
N ASP A 278 -20.87 -25.34 -0.53
CA ASP A 278 -20.06 -26.51 -0.92
C ASP A 278 -20.13 -27.66 0.09
N GLY A 279 -20.75 -27.44 1.25
CA GLY A 279 -20.94 -28.44 2.31
C GLY A 279 -19.89 -28.39 3.40
N TYR A 280 -19.03 -27.39 3.38
CA TYR A 280 -18.03 -27.18 4.39
C TYR A 280 -18.27 -25.84 5.14
N ILE A 281 -17.82 -25.79 6.39
CA ILE A 281 -17.71 -24.54 7.13
C ILE A 281 -16.55 -23.77 6.50
N ASP A 282 -16.81 -22.56 5.99
CA ASP A 282 -15.85 -21.74 5.23
C ASP A 282 -14.50 -21.58 5.94
N SER A 283 -14.50 -21.27 7.23
CA SER A 283 -13.32 -21.36 8.07
C SER A 283 -13.62 -21.16 9.57
N VAL A 284 -12.67 -21.58 10.43
CA VAL A 284 -12.71 -21.37 11.87
C VAL A 284 -11.36 -20.85 12.36
N TRP A 285 -11.39 -19.93 13.31
CA TRP A 285 -10.23 -19.47 14.05
C TRP A 285 -10.21 -20.04 15.47
N LEU A 286 -9.11 -20.63 15.89
CA LEU A 286 -8.84 -21.05 17.26
C LEU A 286 -7.77 -20.14 17.85
N ILE A 287 -8.12 -19.33 18.86
CA ILE A 287 -7.20 -18.39 19.50
C ILE A 287 -6.89 -18.86 20.93
N TYR A 288 -5.75 -19.48 21.12
CA TYR A 288 -5.35 -20.04 22.42
C TYR A 288 -4.63 -19.00 23.29
N ASN A 289 -4.76 -19.16 24.62
CA ASN A 289 -4.14 -18.26 25.61
C ASN A 289 -2.90 -18.86 26.32
N SER A 290 -2.35 -19.98 25.83
CA SER A 290 -1.04 -20.48 26.27
C SER A 290 0.07 -19.62 25.65
N PRO A 291 1.23 -19.45 26.36
CA PRO A 291 2.35 -18.74 25.74
C PRO A 291 2.83 -19.39 24.44
N VAL A 292 3.16 -18.58 23.47
CA VAL A 292 3.86 -19.01 22.25
C VAL A 292 5.30 -19.37 22.62
N ASP A 293 5.80 -20.48 22.11
CA ASP A 293 7.19 -20.90 22.32
C ASP A 293 8.06 -20.56 21.10
N TYR A 294 8.60 -19.35 21.07
CA TYR A 294 9.48 -18.86 19.99
C TYR A 294 10.84 -19.56 19.92
N GLN A 295 11.20 -20.39 20.91
CA GLN A 295 12.54 -20.98 20.98
C GLN A 295 12.57 -22.49 20.68
N SER A 296 11.43 -23.11 20.55
CA SER A 296 11.31 -24.56 20.34
C SER A 296 10.55 -24.89 19.08
N ASN A 297 11.26 -25.39 18.08
CA ASN A 297 10.64 -26.01 16.90
C ASN A 297 9.83 -27.30 17.27
N ASP A 298 9.86 -27.71 18.53
CA ASP A 298 9.17 -28.88 19.02
C ASP A 298 7.83 -28.57 19.68
N SER A 299 7.32 -27.34 19.56
CA SER A 299 6.02 -26.92 20.10
C SER A 299 5.06 -26.56 18.97
N PHE A 300 3.81 -27.04 19.06
CA PHE A 300 2.76 -26.65 18.14
C PHE A 300 2.13 -25.28 18.47
N TYR A 301 2.53 -24.64 19.58
CA TYR A 301 2.06 -23.33 19.98
C TYR A 301 2.71 -22.23 19.15
N TRP A 302 2.24 -22.09 17.93
CA TRP A 302 2.65 -21.11 16.93
C TRP A 302 1.40 -20.55 16.22
N ALA A 303 1.56 -19.71 15.20
CA ALA A 303 0.50 -19.36 14.28
C ALA A 303 0.63 -20.21 13.01
N PHE A 304 -0.47 -20.78 12.58
CA PHE A 304 -0.53 -21.54 11.33
C PHE A 304 -1.97 -21.71 10.85
N THR A 305 -2.11 -21.95 9.58
CA THR A 305 -3.36 -22.41 8.94
C THR A 305 -3.15 -23.83 8.42
N THR A 306 -4.15 -24.70 8.64
CA THR A 306 -4.10 -26.08 8.18
C THR A 306 -5.49 -26.61 7.85
N GLN A 307 -5.54 -27.77 7.21
CA GLN A 307 -6.78 -28.50 6.93
C GLN A 307 -6.96 -29.64 7.93
N THR A 308 -8.15 -29.76 8.52
CA THR A 308 -8.44 -30.88 9.39
C THR A 308 -8.74 -32.16 8.60
N GLU A 309 -8.31 -33.30 9.14
CA GLU A 309 -8.69 -34.63 8.68
C GLU A 309 -10.02 -35.13 9.30
N SER A 310 -10.66 -34.34 10.16
CA SER A 310 -11.91 -34.72 10.82
C SER A 310 -13.03 -34.95 9.81
N THR A 311 -13.81 -35.98 10.05
CA THR A 311 -15.02 -36.32 9.29
C THR A 311 -16.30 -35.99 10.05
N THR A 312 -16.21 -35.36 11.20
CA THR A 312 -17.34 -34.93 12.02
C THR A 312 -18.18 -33.89 11.24
N THR A 313 -19.49 -33.96 11.39
CA THR A 313 -20.42 -33.03 10.75
C THR A 313 -21.22 -32.26 11.79
N PHE A 314 -21.42 -31.00 11.53
CA PHE A 314 -22.18 -30.04 12.33
C PHE A 314 -23.23 -29.40 11.41
N ASP A 315 -24.53 -29.54 11.68
CA ASP A 315 -25.62 -29.09 10.80
C ASP A 315 -25.47 -29.56 9.34
N SER A 316 -24.93 -30.77 9.14
CA SER A 316 -24.62 -31.39 7.85
C SER A 316 -23.43 -30.73 7.10
N LYS A 317 -22.66 -29.87 7.76
CA LYS A 317 -21.42 -29.28 7.24
C LYS A 317 -20.22 -29.94 7.91
N LYS A 318 -19.07 -29.93 7.22
CA LYS A 318 -17.78 -30.40 7.73
C LYS A 318 -16.87 -29.20 7.98
N ALA A 319 -16.02 -29.30 8.98
CA ALA A 319 -14.86 -28.38 9.03
C ALA A 319 -13.85 -28.76 7.94
N SER A 320 -13.10 -27.79 7.45
CA SER A 320 -12.00 -27.98 6.50
C SER A 320 -10.79 -27.18 6.95
N TYR A 321 -10.58 -25.99 6.39
CA TYR A 321 -9.48 -25.12 6.80
C TYR A 321 -9.80 -24.37 8.08
N TYR A 322 -8.81 -24.32 8.97
CA TYR A 322 -8.87 -23.49 10.16
C TYR A 322 -7.50 -22.90 10.48
N ALA A 323 -7.52 -21.78 11.17
CA ALA A 323 -6.29 -21.15 11.66
C ALA A 323 -6.18 -21.28 13.18
N PHE A 324 -4.95 -21.40 13.66
CA PHE A 324 -4.61 -21.60 15.06
C PHE A 324 -3.49 -20.63 15.44
N ALA A 325 -3.74 -19.73 16.42
CA ALA A 325 -2.73 -18.79 16.88
C ALA A 325 -2.89 -18.41 18.34
N GLY A 326 -1.81 -17.93 18.96
CA GLY A 326 -1.80 -17.51 20.35
C GLY A 326 -2.28 -16.07 20.55
N THR A 327 -2.86 -15.78 21.73
CA THR A 327 -3.18 -14.40 22.13
C THR A 327 -1.96 -13.50 22.26
N ASP A 328 -0.76 -14.08 22.36
CA ASP A 328 0.48 -13.30 22.50
C ASP A 328 0.77 -12.45 21.24
N PHE A 329 0.33 -12.91 20.06
CA PHE A 329 0.45 -12.13 18.82
C PHE A 329 -0.41 -10.85 18.80
N ILE A 330 -1.44 -10.73 19.66
CA ILE A 330 -2.26 -9.51 19.76
C ILE A 330 -1.50 -8.39 20.49
N THR A 331 -0.53 -8.76 21.33
CA THR A 331 0.20 -7.78 22.14
C THR A 331 1.37 -7.23 21.32
N PRO A 332 1.38 -5.93 20.98
CA PRO A 332 2.51 -5.35 20.25
C PRO A 332 3.83 -5.57 21.01
N ASN A 333 4.79 -6.23 20.38
CA ASN A 333 6.09 -6.55 20.96
C ASN A 333 7.21 -6.17 20.00
N GLN A 334 7.86 -5.02 20.27
CA GLN A 334 8.91 -4.49 19.40
C GLN A 334 10.18 -5.37 19.34
N GLU A 335 10.38 -6.26 20.33
CA GLU A 335 11.56 -7.14 20.36
C GLU A 335 11.42 -8.28 19.36
N ASP A 336 10.20 -8.72 19.10
CA ASP A 336 9.90 -9.87 18.25
C ASP A 336 9.33 -9.46 16.88
N ALA A 337 8.76 -8.25 16.77
CA ALA A 337 8.19 -7.79 15.52
C ALA A 337 9.27 -7.36 14.51
N SER A 338 9.12 -7.78 13.27
CA SER A 338 9.94 -7.31 12.14
C SER A 338 9.58 -5.89 11.67
N TYR A 339 8.56 -5.26 12.28
CA TYR A 339 8.01 -3.95 11.94
C TYR A 339 7.78 -3.09 13.20
N ASP A 340 7.56 -1.78 13.01
CA ASP A 340 7.32 -0.85 14.12
C ASP A 340 5.90 -1.01 14.66
N VAL A 341 5.80 -1.47 15.90
CA VAL A 341 4.53 -1.66 16.62
C VAL A 341 4.22 -0.54 17.61
N SER A 342 4.99 0.55 17.59
CA SER A 342 4.89 1.61 18.62
C SER A 342 3.52 2.30 18.65
N ASP A 343 2.85 2.39 17.51
CA ASP A 343 1.54 3.01 17.37
C ASP A 343 0.38 2.02 17.54
N LEU A 344 0.66 0.72 17.64
CA LEU A 344 -0.36 -0.31 17.79
C LEU A 344 -0.87 -0.40 19.23
N THR A 345 -2.18 -0.55 19.37
CA THR A 345 -2.82 -0.95 20.64
C THR A 345 -3.05 -2.46 20.64
N TYR A 346 -3.43 -3.00 19.50
CA TYR A 346 -3.58 -4.44 19.24
C TYR A 346 -2.95 -4.74 17.89
N ASP A 347 -2.08 -5.73 17.85
CA ASP A 347 -1.44 -6.18 16.63
C ASP A 347 -2.30 -7.25 15.94
N ALA A 348 -2.61 -7.04 14.66
CA ALA A 348 -3.39 -7.98 13.87
C ALA A 348 -2.61 -8.61 12.71
N HIS A 349 -1.34 -8.24 12.48
CA HIS A 349 -0.58 -8.67 11.31
C HIS A 349 -0.55 -10.18 11.10
N THR A 350 -0.20 -10.95 12.15
CA THR A 350 -0.20 -12.41 12.10
C THR A 350 -1.58 -12.99 11.75
N TYR A 351 -2.64 -12.45 12.35
CA TYR A 351 -4.00 -12.93 12.04
C TYR A 351 -4.46 -12.55 10.63
N ILE A 352 -4.00 -11.42 10.10
CA ILE A 352 -4.22 -11.01 8.71
C ILE A 352 -3.51 -12.00 7.79
N HIS A 353 -2.24 -12.30 8.03
CA HIS A 353 -1.46 -13.27 7.26
C HIS A 353 -2.13 -14.65 7.24
N GLU A 354 -2.44 -15.23 8.39
CA GLU A 354 -3.09 -16.54 8.47
C GLU A 354 -4.49 -16.55 7.83
N THR A 355 -5.20 -15.42 7.86
CA THR A 355 -6.46 -15.30 7.11
C THR A 355 -6.23 -15.31 5.60
N GLY A 356 -5.07 -14.84 5.11
CA GLY A 356 -4.63 -15.00 3.72
C GLY A 356 -4.56 -16.48 3.32
N HIS A 357 -4.02 -17.32 4.17
CA HIS A 357 -4.01 -18.79 3.96
C HIS A 357 -5.42 -19.39 3.97
N LEU A 358 -6.30 -18.94 4.86
CA LEU A 358 -7.71 -19.38 4.85
C LEU A 358 -8.41 -19.02 3.53
N LEU A 359 -8.00 -17.93 2.87
CA LEU A 359 -8.48 -17.55 1.54
C LEU A 359 -7.80 -18.34 0.40
N GLY A 360 -6.81 -19.18 0.71
CA GLY A 360 -6.07 -20.02 -0.23
C GLY A 360 -4.80 -19.40 -0.80
N LEU A 361 -4.23 -18.39 -0.15
CA LEU A 361 -2.94 -17.81 -0.55
C LEU A 361 -1.79 -18.61 0.07
N ASP A 362 -0.67 -18.65 -0.64
CA ASP A 362 0.58 -19.27 -0.18
C ASP A 362 1.54 -18.21 0.40
N ASP A 363 2.55 -18.66 1.16
CA ASP A 363 3.66 -17.83 1.59
C ASP A 363 4.57 -17.45 0.43
N TYR A 364 5.12 -16.23 0.50
CA TYR A 364 6.12 -15.75 -0.44
C TYR A 364 7.53 -15.63 0.16
N TYR A 365 7.69 -15.87 1.46
CA TYR A 365 9.02 -15.95 2.05
C TYR A 365 9.66 -17.33 1.80
N ASP A 366 11.00 -17.35 1.75
CA ASP A 366 11.75 -18.57 1.53
C ASP A 366 11.79 -19.42 2.81
N TYR A 367 11.42 -20.68 2.70
CA TYR A 367 11.54 -21.66 3.80
C TYR A 367 12.97 -22.19 3.98
N ASP A 368 13.83 -22.04 2.96
CA ASP A 368 15.24 -22.44 3.00
C ASP A 368 16.16 -21.22 3.04
N SER A 369 16.44 -20.73 4.24
CA SER A 369 17.31 -19.56 4.44
C SER A 369 18.78 -19.75 3.97
N GLU A 370 19.18 -20.95 3.51
CA GLU A 370 20.51 -21.23 2.97
C GLU A 370 20.58 -21.02 1.45
N GLN A 371 19.44 -20.88 0.78
CA GLN A 371 19.36 -20.76 -0.69
C GLN A 371 18.71 -19.43 -1.09
N GLY A 372 19.50 -18.42 -1.37
CA GLY A 372 19.03 -17.18 -1.95
C GLY A 372 18.76 -16.04 -0.97
N ALA A 373 18.05 -15.03 -1.44
CA ALA A 373 17.69 -13.87 -0.64
C ALA A 373 16.45 -14.17 0.23
N LEU A 374 16.45 -13.65 1.44
CA LEU A 374 15.31 -13.74 2.35
C LEU A 374 14.07 -13.13 1.71
N GLY A 375 13.07 -13.95 1.40
CA GLY A 375 11.76 -13.53 0.91
C GLY A 375 11.73 -13.20 -0.59
N GLY A 376 10.81 -13.84 -1.30
CA GLY A 376 10.69 -13.74 -2.75
C GLY A 376 10.19 -12.39 -3.24
N LEU A 377 9.48 -11.63 -2.40
CA LEU A 377 8.94 -10.32 -2.72
C LEU A 377 9.54 -9.20 -1.88
N TYR A 378 10.56 -9.47 -1.06
CA TYR A 378 11.23 -8.47 -0.21
C TYR A 378 10.26 -7.62 0.64
N GLY A 379 9.22 -8.24 1.21
CA GLY A 379 8.20 -7.56 1.99
C GLY A 379 7.20 -6.76 1.17
N ALA A 380 7.07 -7.03 -0.12
CA ALA A 380 6.13 -6.32 -0.99
C ALA A 380 4.71 -6.90 -0.97
N ASP A 381 4.43 -7.89 -0.14
CA ASP A 381 3.13 -8.53 0.05
C ASP A 381 2.94 -8.97 1.50
N MET A 382 1.71 -8.95 1.99
CA MET A 382 1.36 -9.43 3.34
C MET A 382 1.76 -10.89 3.56
N MET A 383 1.73 -11.71 2.52
CA MET A 383 2.11 -13.13 2.61
C MET A 383 3.64 -13.36 2.58
N ASP A 384 4.46 -12.29 2.59
CA ASP A 384 5.91 -12.39 2.68
C ASP A 384 6.41 -12.11 4.11
N TYR A 385 6.26 -10.87 4.60
CA TYR A 385 6.76 -10.47 5.93
C TYR A 385 5.68 -10.00 6.90
N ASN A 386 4.44 -10.34 6.69
CA ASN A 386 3.28 -9.90 7.49
C ASN A 386 3.11 -8.36 7.49
N ILE A 387 3.48 -7.68 6.41
CA ILE A 387 3.45 -6.23 6.33
C ILE A 387 2.79 -5.74 5.04
N GLY A 388 2.22 -4.55 5.09
CA GLY A 388 1.64 -3.88 3.93
C GLY A 388 0.36 -4.50 3.40
N ASP A 389 0.05 -4.20 2.16
CA ASP A 389 -1.13 -4.71 1.45
C ASP A 389 -0.76 -5.96 0.64
N HIS A 390 -1.76 -6.74 0.25
CA HIS A 390 -1.57 -7.78 -0.76
C HIS A 390 -1.18 -7.17 -2.11
N GLY A 391 -0.21 -7.79 -2.77
CA GLY A 391 0.25 -7.40 -4.11
C GLY A 391 -0.71 -7.79 -5.22
N PRO A 392 -0.39 -7.39 -6.47
CA PRO A 392 -1.28 -7.59 -7.61
C PRO A 392 -1.64 -9.05 -7.88
N ILE A 393 -0.70 -9.99 -7.75
CA ILE A 393 -0.96 -11.41 -8.02
C ILE A 393 -2.00 -11.98 -7.05
N ASN A 394 -1.86 -11.72 -5.75
CA ASN A 394 -2.81 -12.19 -4.75
C ASN A 394 -4.19 -11.58 -4.97
N LYS A 395 -4.27 -10.28 -5.24
CA LYS A 395 -5.56 -9.61 -5.51
C LYS A 395 -6.23 -10.11 -6.80
N MET A 396 -5.44 -10.50 -7.81
CA MET A 396 -5.97 -11.16 -9.01
C MET A 396 -6.47 -12.57 -8.70
N LEU A 397 -5.69 -13.38 -7.95
CA LEU A 397 -6.07 -14.72 -7.54
C LEU A 397 -7.37 -14.72 -6.74
N LEU A 398 -7.54 -13.75 -5.85
CA LEU A 398 -8.75 -13.58 -5.03
C LEU A 398 -9.93 -12.94 -5.78
N GLY A 399 -9.76 -12.56 -7.05
CA GLY A 399 -10.82 -11.92 -7.86
C GLY A 399 -11.09 -10.47 -7.48
N TRP A 400 -10.16 -9.82 -6.78
CA TRP A 400 -10.32 -8.43 -6.34
C TRP A 400 -9.95 -7.41 -7.40
N VAL A 401 -9.04 -7.74 -8.30
CA VAL A 401 -8.63 -6.87 -9.41
C VAL A 401 -8.60 -7.63 -10.74
N ASP A 402 -8.86 -6.89 -11.81
CA ASP A 402 -8.76 -7.37 -13.18
C ASP A 402 -7.64 -6.59 -13.88
N PRO A 403 -6.60 -7.24 -14.37
CA PRO A 403 -5.49 -6.56 -15.01
C PRO A 403 -5.84 -6.05 -16.40
N CYS A 404 -5.20 -4.97 -16.83
CA CYS A 404 -5.17 -4.57 -18.21
C CYS A 404 -4.06 -5.33 -18.94
N VAL A 405 -4.41 -6.22 -19.86
CA VAL A 405 -3.44 -7.00 -20.64
C VAL A 405 -2.80 -6.15 -21.73
N VAL A 406 -1.48 -6.08 -21.72
CA VAL A 406 -0.66 -5.31 -22.67
C VAL A 406 0.22 -6.27 -23.45
N SER A 407 -0.02 -6.36 -24.78
CA SER A 407 0.74 -7.25 -25.69
C SER A 407 1.46 -6.48 -26.81
N GLU A 408 1.32 -5.16 -26.85
CA GLU A 408 1.93 -4.31 -27.88
C GLU A 408 2.38 -2.96 -27.31
N THR A 409 3.20 -2.24 -28.07
CA THR A 409 3.66 -0.91 -27.67
C THR A 409 2.48 0.05 -27.51
N THR A 410 2.31 0.58 -26.31
CA THR A 410 1.20 1.47 -25.98
C THR A 410 1.62 2.49 -24.93
N THR A 411 0.79 3.50 -24.70
CA THR A 411 0.92 4.44 -23.59
C THR A 411 -0.35 4.35 -22.76
N ILE A 412 -0.19 3.95 -21.48
CA ILE A 412 -1.28 3.78 -20.53
C ILE A 412 -0.92 4.58 -19.28
N ARG A 413 -1.90 5.30 -18.73
CA ARG A 413 -1.81 5.88 -17.39
C ARG A 413 -2.34 4.87 -16.40
N ILE A 414 -1.57 4.59 -15.37
CA ILE A 414 -1.99 3.82 -14.19
C ILE A 414 -2.02 4.73 -12.99
N ASP A 415 -3.06 4.59 -12.18
CA ASP A 415 -3.20 5.28 -10.90
C ASP A 415 -2.71 4.34 -9.78
N ASP A 416 -2.58 4.87 -8.57
CA ASP A 416 -2.12 4.14 -7.40
C ASP A 416 -2.87 2.82 -7.20
N PHE A 417 -2.12 1.73 -7.13
CA PHE A 417 -2.67 0.37 -7.05
C PHE A 417 -3.46 0.14 -5.76
N SER A 418 -2.95 0.61 -4.62
CA SER A 418 -3.57 0.36 -3.31
C SER A 418 -4.98 0.95 -3.20
N THR A 419 -5.27 2.01 -3.96
CA THR A 419 -6.57 2.70 -3.92
C THR A 419 -7.47 2.38 -5.11
N THR A 420 -6.91 1.99 -6.26
CA THR A 420 -7.67 1.83 -7.51
C THR A 420 -7.70 0.40 -8.05
N GLY A 421 -6.76 -0.44 -7.66
CA GLY A 421 -6.57 -1.76 -8.25
C GLY A 421 -6.05 -1.73 -9.69
N ASN A 422 -5.53 -0.60 -10.17
CA ASN A 422 -5.01 -0.49 -11.53
C ASN A 422 -3.69 -1.25 -11.66
N VAL A 423 -3.68 -2.30 -12.47
CA VAL A 423 -2.52 -3.14 -12.73
C VAL A 423 -2.44 -3.52 -14.21
N LEU A 424 -1.23 -3.51 -14.77
CA LEU A 424 -0.97 -3.99 -16.11
C LEU A 424 -0.39 -5.41 -16.05
N LEU A 425 -0.89 -6.27 -16.91
CA LEU A 425 -0.32 -7.59 -17.18
C LEU A 425 0.36 -7.53 -18.54
N VAL A 426 1.69 -7.59 -18.55
CA VAL A 426 2.50 -7.47 -19.77
C VAL A 426 2.97 -8.83 -20.19
N THR A 427 2.61 -9.24 -21.41
CA THR A 427 2.99 -10.54 -21.99
C THR A 427 3.07 -10.44 -23.50
N ASN A 428 3.92 -11.26 -24.11
CA ASN A 428 4.00 -11.46 -25.56
C ASN A 428 3.36 -12.78 -26.00
N LYS A 429 2.69 -13.48 -25.06
CA LYS A 429 2.05 -14.79 -25.28
C LYS A 429 0.53 -14.65 -25.16
N THR A 430 -0.21 -15.57 -25.77
CA THR A 430 -1.61 -15.77 -25.42
C THR A 430 -1.66 -16.52 -24.10
N LEU A 431 -2.27 -15.92 -23.09
CA LEU A 431 -2.41 -16.55 -21.79
C LEU A 431 -3.46 -17.64 -21.82
N SER A 432 -3.16 -18.77 -21.25
CA SER A 432 -4.07 -19.89 -21.05
C SER A 432 -4.55 -19.98 -19.60
N SER A 433 -3.77 -19.44 -18.68
CA SER A 433 -4.03 -19.43 -17.25
C SER A 433 -3.40 -18.18 -16.60
N ILE A 434 -3.90 -17.81 -15.43
CA ILE A 434 -3.27 -16.80 -14.56
C ILE A 434 -1.88 -17.25 -14.07
N TYR A 435 -1.58 -18.53 -14.15
CA TYR A 435 -0.29 -19.12 -13.76
C TYR A 435 0.72 -19.20 -14.92
N ASP A 436 0.39 -18.65 -16.09
CA ASP A 436 1.34 -18.49 -17.19
C ASP A 436 2.41 -17.44 -16.82
N GLU A 437 3.51 -17.42 -17.58
CA GLU A 437 4.59 -16.46 -17.37
C GLU A 437 4.25 -15.07 -17.95
N TYR A 438 4.32 -14.03 -17.11
CA TYR A 438 4.08 -12.63 -17.47
C TYR A 438 4.70 -11.66 -16.45
N PHE A 439 4.62 -10.35 -16.73
CA PHE A 439 4.96 -9.30 -15.78
C PHE A 439 3.72 -8.55 -15.34
N LEU A 440 3.62 -8.27 -14.04
CA LEU A 440 2.65 -7.32 -13.49
C LEU A 440 3.32 -5.99 -13.24
N ILE A 441 2.65 -4.90 -13.59
CA ILE A 441 3.15 -3.54 -13.39
C ILE A 441 2.10 -2.75 -12.63
N GLU A 442 2.47 -2.20 -11.49
CA GLU A 442 1.66 -1.32 -10.65
C GLU A 442 2.36 0.01 -10.39
N PHE A 443 1.59 1.04 -10.10
CA PHE A 443 2.12 2.27 -9.49
C PHE A 443 1.93 2.19 -7.98
N TYR A 444 3.05 2.20 -7.26
CA TYR A 444 3.12 2.14 -5.81
C TYR A 444 3.52 3.51 -5.26
N ASN A 445 2.71 4.07 -4.36
CA ASN A 445 3.00 5.37 -3.74
C ASN A 445 3.04 5.33 -2.20
N GLY A 446 3.00 4.14 -1.60
CA GLY A 446 3.01 3.97 -0.15
C GLY A 446 1.73 4.46 0.53
N SER A 447 0.60 4.51 -0.19
CA SER A 447 -0.69 4.92 0.36
C SER A 447 -1.52 3.73 0.87
N GLY A 448 -2.67 4.02 1.45
CA GLY A 448 -3.60 3.00 1.93
C GLY A 448 -2.97 2.11 2.99
N LEU A 449 -3.14 0.80 2.88
CA LEU A 449 -2.60 -0.19 3.81
C LEU A 449 -1.07 -0.22 3.87
N ASN A 450 -0.40 0.24 2.81
CA ASN A 450 1.05 0.31 2.75
C ASN A 450 1.65 1.47 3.56
N ASN A 451 0.84 2.47 3.94
CA ASN A 451 1.36 3.68 4.59
C ASN A 451 1.97 3.40 5.98
N HIS A 452 1.38 2.50 6.74
CA HIS A 452 1.88 2.13 8.07
C HIS A 452 3.26 1.45 7.97
N ASP A 453 3.40 0.51 7.04
CA ASP A 453 4.59 -0.34 6.92
C ASP A 453 5.63 0.19 5.92
N LEU A 454 5.42 1.39 5.38
CA LEU A 454 6.27 1.97 4.33
C LEU A 454 7.77 2.01 4.70
N GLN A 455 8.10 2.37 5.95
CA GLN A 455 9.49 2.43 6.40
C GLN A 455 10.16 1.06 6.46
N ILE A 456 9.39 0.02 6.73
CA ILE A 456 9.88 -1.35 6.83
C ILE A 456 10.11 -1.92 5.46
N ILE A 457 9.13 -1.77 4.56
CA ILE A 457 9.26 -2.14 3.14
C ILE A 457 10.51 -1.49 2.54
N ASN A 458 10.77 -0.24 2.87
CA ASN A 458 11.97 0.49 2.44
C ASN A 458 13.26 0.00 3.14
N ASN A 459 13.19 -0.55 4.35
CA ASN A 459 14.34 -1.01 5.12
C ASN A 459 14.79 -2.43 4.79
N ILE A 460 13.89 -3.29 4.31
CA ILE A 460 14.22 -4.66 3.87
C ILE A 460 15.18 -4.59 2.67
N ASN A 461 15.04 -3.59 1.82
CA ASN A 461 15.92 -3.31 0.67
C ASN A 461 17.08 -2.36 1.01
N LYS A 462 17.76 -2.56 2.09
CA LYS A 462 18.67 -1.65 2.81
C LYS A 462 19.83 -1.00 2.07
N ASP A 463 20.16 -1.37 0.85
CA ASP A 463 21.32 -0.80 0.16
C ASP A 463 21.03 0.50 -0.59
N GLU A 464 19.76 0.85 -0.83
CA GLU A 464 19.36 2.15 -1.41
C GLU A 464 17.95 2.53 -0.95
N ALA A 465 17.82 3.01 0.31
CA ALA A 465 16.56 3.55 0.81
C ALA A 465 16.18 4.82 0.04
N THR A 466 15.45 4.66 -1.03
CA THR A 466 14.63 5.71 -1.61
C THR A 466 13.25 5.63 -0.99
N ASP A 467 12.63 6.77 -0.74
CA ASP A 467 11.17 6.84 -0.49
C ASP A 467 10.50 6.19 -1.68
N ALA A 468 10.17 4.89 -1.57
CA ALA A 468 9.88 4.02 -2.71
C ALA A 468 8.51 4.30 -3.34
N ILE A 469 8.33 5.52 -3.82
CA ILE A 469 7.24 5.87 -4.73
C ILE A 469 7.72 5.58 -6.15
N GLY A 470 7.00 4.74 -6.88
CA GLY A 470 7.39 4.42 -8.23
C GLY A 470 6.61 3.30 -8.89
N VAL A 471 7.12 2.86 -10.01
CA VAL A 471 6.58 1.70 -10.73
C VAL A 471 7.24 0.45 -10.16
N ARG A 472 6.39 -0.46 -9.66
CA ARG A 472 6.82 -1.78 -9.22
C ARG A 472 6.53 -2.78 -10.34
N VAL A 473 7.49 -3.66 -10.62
CA VAL A 473 7.37 -4.71 -11.65
C VAL A 473 7.60 -6.05 -10.98
N THR A 474 6.58 -6.92 -11.04
CA THR A 474 6.66 -8.28 -10.51
C THR A 474 6.71 -9.26 -11.68
N HIS A 475 7.68 -10.17 -11.70
CA HIS A 475 7.73 -11.28 -12.64
C HIS A 475 6.95 -12.45 -12.06
N VAL A 476 5.94 -12.90 -12.77
CA VAL A 476 5.15 -14.08 -12.42
C VAL A 476 5.58 -15.23 -13.31
N ASN A 477 6.02 -16.33 -12.70
CA ASN A 477 6.36 -17.58 -13.39
C ASN A 477 5.84 -18.77 -12.57
N ALA A 478 4.53 -18.87 -12.44
CA ALA A 478 3.84 -19.89 -11.67
C ALA A 478 3.47 -21.11 -12.54
N THR A 479 4.40 -21.59 -13.37
CA THR A 479 4.17 -22.72 -14.28
C THR A 479 3.85 -23.99 -13.48
N LYS A 480 2.67 -24.58 -13.75
CA LYS A 480 2.23 -25.81 -13.09
C LYS A 480 3.05 -27.03 -13.49
N LYS A 481 3.26 -27.91 -12.55
CA LYS A 481 3.75 -29.28 -12.80
C LYS A 481 2.70 -30.06 -13.61
N THR A 482 3.18 -30.92 -14.49
CA THR A 482 2.32 -31.94 -15.11
C THR A 482 1.96 -33.02 -14.09
N GLN A 483 0.90 -33.80 -14.33
CA GLN A 483 0.55 -34.88 -13.43
C GLN A 483 1.68 -35.90 -13.28
N GLU A 484 2.48 -36.15 -14.32
CA GLU A 484 3.66 -37.03 -14.27
C GLU A 484 4.74 -36.47 -13.37
N GLU A 485 4.96 -35.14 -13.36
CA GLU A 485 5.90 -34.46 -12.46
C GLU A 485 5.42 -34.55 -10.99
N ILE A 486 4.11 -34.34 -10.77
CA ILE A 486 3.49 -34.48 -9.42
C ILE A 486 3.65 -35.91 -8.90
N ASP A 487 3.31 -36.94 -9.71
CA ASP A 487 3.37 -38.34 -9.33
C ASP A 487 4.81 -38.82 -9.04
N ASN A 488 5.82 -38.15 -9.65
CA ASN A 488 7.22 -38.43 -9.44
C ASN A 488 7.87 -37.61 -8.32
N ASP A 489 7.20 -36.58 -7.85
CA ASP A 489 7.68 -35.71 -6.77
C ASP A 489 7.56 -36.45 -5.42
N LYS A 490 8.69 -36.70 -4.80
CA LYS A 490 8.76 -37.36 -3.49
C LYS A 490 8.70 -36.36 -2.33
N SER A 491 8.76 -35.06 -2.61
CA SER A 491 8.59 -34.03 -1.61
C SER A 491 7.10 -33.96 -1.22
N GLN A 492 6.79 -34.09 0.04
CA GLN A 492 5.42 -33.93 0.55
C GLN A 492 5.12 -32.46 0.91
N SER A 493 5.71 -31.51 0.18
CA SER A 493 5.44 -30.11 0.46
C SER A 493 4.08 -29.70 -0.10
N TYR A 494 3.43 -28.77 0.57
CA TYR A 494 2.14 -28.19 0.18
C TYR A 494 2.18 -27.54 -1.22
N PHE A 495 3.37 -27.25 -1.76
CA PHE A 495 3.64 -26.59 -3.05
C PHE A 495 3.81 -27.57 -4.22
N THR A 496 3.29 -28.77 -4.13
CA THR A 496 3.49 -29.82 -5.14
C THR A 496 2.93 -29.50 -6.53
N GLY A 497 2.12 -28.41 -6.65
CA GLY A 497 1.46 -28.04 -7.90
C GLY A 497 2.29 -27.22 -8.89
N PHE A 498 3.35 -26.55 -8.46
CA PHE A 498 4.17 -25.64 -9.28
C PHE A 498 5.57 -26.21 -9.56
N LYS A 499 6.16 -25.79 -10.71
CA LYS A 499 7.54 -26.18 -11.08
C LYS A 499 8.59 -25.50 -10.25
N TYR A 500 8.29 -24.30 -9.82
CA TYR A 500 9.13 -23.43 -9.00
C TYR A 500 8.40 -23.17 -7.70
N ASN A 501 9.11 -23.16 -6.62
CA ASN A 501 8.59 -22.80 -5.31
C ASN A 501 9.71 -22.14 -4.48
N ASN A 502 9.29 -21.45 -3.42
CA ASN A 502 10.18 -20.70 -2.53
C ASN A 502 11.15 -21.54 -1.68
N SER A 503 11.11 -22.88 -1.77
CA SER A 503 12.00 -23.78 -1.01
C SER A 503 13.06 -24.47 -1.84
N GLU A 504 12.98 -24.44 -3.18
CA GLU A 504 13.80 -25.26 -4.06
C GLU A 504 14.60 -24.47 -5.08
N THR A 505 14.23 -23.20 -5.33
CA THR A 505 14.88 -22.35 -6.35
C THR A 505 14.93 -20.90 -5.91
N ASP A 506 15.93 -20.15 -6.38
CA ASP A 506 16.00 -18.69 -6.20
C ASP A 506 14.97 -17.93 -7.08
N GLU A 507 14.04 -18.65 -7.73
CA GLU A 507 13.01 -18.10 -8.63
C GLU A 507 11.63 -18.38 -8.06
N LEU A 508 10.86 -17.33 -7.83
CA LEU A 508 9.44 -17.35 -7.45
C LEU A 508 8.55 -17.19 -8.67
#